data_da8b81f66597d55c93ee720671184a51
#
_entry.id   da8b81f66597d55c93ee720671184a51
#
_cell.length_a   1.000
_cell.length_b   1.000
_cell.length_c   1.000
_cell.angle_alpha   90.00
_cell.angle_beta   90.00
_cell.angle_gamma   90.00
#
_symmetry.space_group_name_H-M   'P 1'
#
loop_
_entity.id
_entity.type
_entity.pdbx_description
1 polymer ?
#
loop_
_entity_poly.entity_id
_entity_poly.type
_entity_poly.pdbx_seq_one_letter_code
_entity_poly.pdbx_strand_id
1 'polypeptide(L)'
;AVAHCSADLIDKKMPMMIADALSDAYNSNDDDIIAYVSACAGEGWTYDKYPGFAKDDRLWKSGVVEDKNGMFHINLRKAIALEMQDRNIKNVVYDATDTITNPEYYSNSASSSYGLNDQSKFGRNFIGAFYQENVKIKK
;
A
#
# COMPACT_ATOMS: atom_id res chain seq x y z
N ALA A 1 14.38 -3.13 0.15
CA ALA A 1 13.95 -1.73 0.28
C ALA A 1 12.66 -1.64 1.10
N VAL A 2 12.45 -0.53 1.77
CA VAL A 2 11.19 -0.21 2.46
C VAL A 2 10.76 1.18 2.01
N ALA A 3 9.48 1.35 1.70
CA ALA A 3 8.95 2.64 1.32
C ALA A 3 7.53 2.86 1.85
N HIS A 4 7.23 4.12 2.12
CA HIS A 4 5.87 4.54 2.41
C HIS A 4 5.10 4.78 1.12
N CYS A 5 3.96 4.12 0.96
CA CYS A 5 3.09 4.25 -0.21
C CYS A 5 1.71 4.77 0.23
N SER A 6 1.59 6.09 0.41
CA SER A 6 0.26 6.72 0.52
C SER A 6 -0.46 6.70 -0.84
N ALA A 7 -1.76 6.96 -0.84
CA ALA A 7 -2.53 7.02 -2.07
C ALA A 7 -1.95 8.01 -3.10
N ASP A 8 -1.53 9.21 -2.65
CA ASP A 8 -0.87 10.21 -3.51
C ASP A 8 0.47 9.72 -4.08
N LEU A 9 1.24 8.95 -3.30
CA LEU A 9 2.51 8.37 -3.76
C LEU A 9 2.29 7.20 -4.73
N ILE A 10 1.24 6.43 -4.54
CA ILE A 10 0.85 5.38 -5.50
C ILE A 10 0.44 6.03 -6.84
N ASP A 11 -0.36 7.10 -6.81
CA ASP A 11 -0.72 7.84 -8.02
C ASP A 11 0.52 8.38 -8.77
N LYS A 12 1.59 8.68 -8.04
CA LYS A 12 2.89 9.10 -8.57
C LYS A 12 3.82 7.94 -8.92
N LYS A 13 3.33 6.71 -8.98
CA LYS A 13 4.07 5.51 -9.37
C LYS A 13 5.21 5.13 -8.41
N MET A 14 5.10 5.47 -7.13
CA MET A 14 6.13 5.14 -6.14
C MET A 14 6.45 3.63 -6.08
N PRO A 15 5.47 2.69 -6.10
CA PRO A 15 5.76 1.27 -6.12
C PRO A 15 6.65 0.86 -7.31
N MET A 16 6.37 1.36 -8.51
CA MET A 16 7.20 1.09 -9.70
C MET A 16 8.60 1.68 -9.56
N MET A 17 8.70 2.93 -9.10
CA MET A 17 10.00 3.61 -8.91
C MET A 17 10.91 2.84 -7.95
N ILE A 18 10.36 2.22 -6.91
CA ILE A 18 11.13 1.39 -5.98
C ILE A 18 11.62 0.12 -6.65
N ALA A 19 10.78 -0.53 -7.44
CA ALA A 19 11.16 -1.72 -8.19
C ALA A 19 12.26 -1.41 -9.21
N ASP A 20 12.16 -0.28 -9.92
CA ASP A 20 13.19 0.20 -10.83
C ASP A 20 14.52 0.42 -10.10
N ALA A 21 14.48 1.13 -8.98
CA ALA A 21 15.67 1.41 -8.18
C ALA A 21 16.34 0.12 -7.65
N LEU A 22 15.56 -0.91 -7.29
CA LEU A 22 16.10 -2.22 -6.90
C LEU A 22 16.75 -2.92 -8.09
N SER A 23 16.09 -2.95 -9.24
CA SER A 23 16.63 -3.56 -10.46
C SER A 23 17.93 -2.90 -10.87
N ASP A 24 17.98 -1.57 -10.84
CA ASP A 24 19.18 -0.80 -11.20
C ASP A 24 20.33 -1.02 -10.19
N ALA A 25 20.04 -1.02 -8.89
CA ALA A 25 21.07 -1.14 -7.85
C ALA A 25 21.67 -2.54 -7.74
N TYR A 26 20.89 -3.58 -8.03
CA TYR A 26 21.28 -4.98 -7.79
C TYR A 26 21.27 -5.84 -9.05
N ASN A 27 20.99 -5.27 -10.22
CA ASN A 27 20.80 -5.99 -11.47
C ASN A 27 19.82 -7.17 -11.34
N SER A 28 18.74 -6.93 -10.58
CA SER A 28 17.70 -7.92 -10.32
C SER A 28 16.69 -7.97 -11.46
N ASN A 29 16.24 -9.17 -11.80
CA ASN A 29 15.11 -9.32 -12.72
C ASN A 29 13.79 -9.13 -11.98
N ASP A 30 12.72 -8.82 -12.69
CA ASP A 30 11.40 -8.64 -12.13
C ASP A 30 10.88 -9.90 -11.39
N ASP A 31 11.24 -11.08 -11.88
CA ASP A 31 10.89 -12.36 -11.26
C ASP A 31 11.63 -12.62 -9.92
N ASP A 32 12.75 -11.94 -9.66
CA ASP A 32 13.51 -12.03 -8.41
C ASP A 32 12.95 -11.11 -7.32
N ILE A 33 12.05 -10.19 -7.67
CA ILE A 33 11.49 -9.22 -6.75
C ILE A 33 10.25 -9.80 -6.07
N ILE A 34 10.24 -9.73 -4.75
CA ILE A 34 9.05 -10.02 -3.93
C ILE A 34 8.60 -8.70 -3.30
N ALA A 35 7.38 -8.27 -3.63
CA ALA A 35 6.76 -7.10 -3.03
C ALA A 35 5.87 -7.52 -1.85
N TYR A 36 6.17 -7.03 -0.65
CA TYR A 36 5.32 -7.22 0.52
C TYR A 36 4.62 -5.91 0.87
N VAL A 37 3.30 -5.93 0.87
CA VAL A 37 2.44 -4.80 1.27
C VAL A 37 1.99 -5.03 2.70
N SER A 38 2.42 -4.17 3.62
CA SER A 38 2.04 -4.24 5.04
C SER A 38 0.56 -3.90 5.25
N ALA A 39 0.10 -4.08 6.49
CA ALA A 39 -1.20 -3.56 6.94
C ALA A 39 -1.36 -2.09 6.51
N CYS A 40 -2.50 -1.76 5.94
CA CYS A 40 -2.80 -0.43 5.42
C CYS A 40 -4.30 -0.12 5.54
N ALA A 41 -4.67 1.13 5.27
CA ALA A 41 -6.08 1.51 5.18
C ALA A 41 -6.76 0.70 4.06
N GLY A 42 -7.85 0.05 4.40
CA GLY A 42 -8.61 -0.84 3.54
C GLY A 42 -10.01 -0.33 3.25
N GLU A 43 -10.98 -1.22 3.28
CA GLU A 43 -12.38 -0.92 2.93
C GLU A 43 -13.07 0.08 3.88
N GLY A 44 -12.56 0.24 5.10
CA GLY A 44 -13.03 1.28 6.02
C GLY A 44 -12.66 2.71 5.60
N TRP A 45 -11.81 2.88 4.58
CA TRP A 45 -11.40 4.19 4.09
C TRP A 45 -12.31 4.66 2.97
N THR A 46 -13.13 5.68 3.24
CA THR A 46 -14.15 6.16 2.31
C THR A 46 -14.04 7.66 2.05
N TYR A 47 -14.50 8.06 0.88
CA TYR A 47 -14.66 9.45 0.46
C TYR A 47 -16.09 9.68 -0.03
N ASP A 48 -16.63 10.86 0.27
CA ASP A 48 -17.93 11.33 -0.25
C ASP A 48 -17.87 11.76 -1.72
N LYS A 49 -16.67 12.02 -2.23
CA LYS A 49 -16.39 12.40 -3.62
C LYS A 49 -15.22 11.62 -4.16
N TYR A 50 -15.16 11.49 -5.47
CA TYR A 50 -14.00 10.87 -6.12
C TYR A 50 -12.72 11.62 -5.72
N PRO A 51 -11.68 10.93 -5.23
CA PRO A 51 -10.50 11.57 -4.68
C PRO A 51 -9.73 12.38 -5.71
N GLY A 52 -9.45 13.64 -5.41
CA GLY A 52 -8.78 14.56 -6.33
C GLY A 52 -7.32 14.23 -6.65
N PHE A 53 -6.69 13.35 -5.89
CA PHE A 53 -5.35 12.83 -6.19
C PHE A 53 -5.37 11.70 -7.22
N ALA A 54 -6.50 11.02 -7.40
CA ALA A 54 -6.65 9.88 -8.27
C ALA A 54 -6.72 10.32 -9.75
N LYS A 55 -5.56 10.57 -10.33
CA LYS A 55 -5.42 11.10 -11.70
C LYS A 55 -5.19 10.03 -12.75
N ASP A 56 -4.56 8.92 -12.38
CA ASP A 56 -4.42 7.77 -13.27
C ASP A 56 -5.71 6.97 -13.31
N ASP A 57 -6.55 7.31 -14.28
CA ASP A 57 -7.87 6.70 -14.47
C ASP A 57 -7.82 5.17 -14.58
N ARG A 58 -6.80 4.60 -15.22
CA ARG A 58 -6.64 3.15 -15.37
C ARG A 58 -6.40 2.47 -14.03
N LEU A 59 -5.50 3.02 -13.23
CA LEU A 59 -5.16 2.50 -11.92
C LEU A 59 -6.35 2.62 -10.97
N TRP A 60 -6.88 3.82 -10.82
CA TRP A 60 -7.86 4.12 -9.79
C TRP A 60 -9.25 3.60 -10.09
N LYS A 61 -9.69 3.59 -11.34
CA LYS A 61 -10.95 2.93 -11.73
C LYS A 61 -10.94 1.43 -11.45
N SER A 62 -9.75 0.82 -11.42
CA SER A 62 -9.58 -0.58 -11.03
C SER A 62 -9.44 -0.78 -9.52
N GLY A 63 -9.00 0.24 -8.78
CA GLY A 63 -8.71 0.19 -7.34
C GLY A 63 -9.74 0.92 -6.46
N VAL A 64 -10.55 1.79 -7.04
CA VAL A 64 -11.61 2.53 -6.34
C VAL A 64 -12.94 1.84 -6.59
N VAL A 65 -13.65 1.56 -5.52
CA VAL A 65 -14.97 0.91 -5.57
C VAL A 65 -16.00 1.87 -5.00
N GLU A 66 -17.08 2.10 -5.75
CA GLU A 66 -18.26 2.81 -5.25
C GLU A 66 -19.13 1.84 -4.45
N ASP A 67 -19.50 2.20 -3.25
CA ASP A 67 -20.41 1.41 -2.44
C ASP A 67 -21.90 1.74 -2.71
N LYS A 68 -22.81 1.03 -2.02
CA LYS A 68 -24.27 1.20 -2.19
C LYS A 68 -24.78 2.58 -1.78
N ASN A 69 -24.01 3.34 -1.00
CA ASN A 69 -24.36 4.67 -0.50
C ASN A 69 -23.71 5.78 -1.32
N GLY A 70 -23.04 5.46 -2.42
CA GLY A 70 -22.33 6.44 -3.25
C GLY A 70 -20.99 6.89 -2.68
N MET A 71 -20.49 6.20 -1.64
CA MET A 71 -19.16 6.46 -1.10
C MET A 71 -18.09 5.77 -1.94
N PHE A 72 -16.91 6.37 -2.02
CA PHE A 72 -15.78 5.80 -2.72
C PHE A 72 -14.81 5.13 -1.75
N HIS A 73 -14.57 3.85 -1.93
CA HIS A 73 -13.58 3.08 -1.19
C HIS A 73 -12.27 2.99 -1.97
N ILE A 74 -11.15 3.12 -1.29
CA ILE A 74 -9.83 2.99 -1.90
C ILE A 74 -9.13 1.74 -1.39
N ASN A 75 -8.89 0.82 -2.31
CA ASN A 75 -8.11 -0.38 -2.02
C ASN A 75 -6.65 -0.18 -2.42
N LEU A 76 -5.83 0.28 -1.47
CA LEU A 76 -4.40 0.54 -1.69
C LEU A 76 -3.64 -0.72 -2.09
N ARG A 77 -3.98 -1.89 -1.52
CA ARG A 77 -3.33 -3.17 -1.85
C ARG A 77 -3.52 -3.51 -3.31
N LYS A 78 -4.76 -3.37 -3.79
CA LYS A 78 -5.09 -3.61 -5.19
C LYS A 78 -4.37 -2.64 -6.11
N ALA A 79 -4.31 -1.37 -5.74
CA ALA A 79 -3.60 -0.36 -6.52
C ALA A 79 -2.10 -0.69 -6.65
N ILE A 80 -1.45 -1.04 -5.54
CA ILE A 80 -0.04 -1.46 -5.54
C ILE A 80 0.15 -2.75 -6.37
N ALA A 81 -0.73 -3.73 -6.22
CA ALA A 81 -0.64 -4.98 -6.97
C ALA A 81 -0.75 -4.75 -8.49
N LEU A 82 -1.64 -3.86 -8.92
CA LEU A 82 -1.77 -3.48 -10.33
C LEU A 82 -0.49 -2.81 -10.86
N GLU A 83 0.12 -1.92 -10.10
CA GLU A 83 1.39 -1.31 -10.50
C GLU A 83 2.53 -2.33 -10.57
N MET A 84 2.60 -3.26 -9.63
CA MET A 84 3.58 -4.35 -9.69
C MET A 84 3.34 -5.25 -10.90
N GLN A 85 2.09 -5.55 -11.23
CA GLN A 85 1.72 -6.30 -12.43
C GLN A 85 2.14 -5.58 -13.72
N ASP A 86 1.94 -4.28 -13.80
CA ASP A 86 2.38 -3.46 -14.95
C ASP A 86 3.90 -3.53 -15.16
N ARG A 87 4.66 -3.78 -14.11
CA ARG A 87 6.10 -3.98 -14.12
C ARG A 87 6.52 -5.45 -14.30
N ASN A 88 5.55 -6.37 -14.50
CA ASN A 88 5.74 -7.83 -14.53
C ASN A 88 6.18 -8.47 -13.21
N ILE A 89 6.15 -7.77 -12.10
CA ILE A 89 6.41 -8.35 -10.77
C ILE A 89 5.19 -9.13 -10.33
N LYS A 90 5.30 -10.46 -10.32
CA LYS A 90 4.19 -11.38 -10.04
C LYS A 90 4.08 -11.75 -8.56
N ASN A 91 5.19 -11.66 -7.84
CA ASN A 91 5.28 -12.07 -6.44
C ASN A 91 4.89 -10.92 -5.52
N VAL A 92 3.58 -10.68 -5.40
CA VAL A 92 3.02 -9.67 -4.49
C VAL A 92 2.33 -10.37 -3.33
N VAL A 93 2.82 -10.16 -2.13
CA VAL A 93 2.25 -10.66 -0.87
C VAL A 93 1.76 -9.48 -0.07
N TYR A 94 0.64 -9.59 0.61
CA TYR A 94 0.11 -8.51 1.41
C TYR A 94 -0.50 -8.99 2.72
N ASP A 95 -0.40 -8.14 3.72
CA ASP A 95 -1.14 -8.26 4.96
C ASP A 95 -2.60 -7.81 4.72
N ALA A 96 -3.55 -8.67 5.04
CA ALA A 96 -4.98 -8.37 4.84
C ALA A 96 -5.55 -7.41 5.90
N THR A 97 -4.78 -7.04 6.91
CA THR A 97 -5.25 -6.20 8.02
C THR A 97 -5.61 -4.79 7.57
N ASP A 98 -6.83 -4.38 7.85
CA ASP A 98 -7.28 -3.00 7.66
C ASP A 98 -6.95 -2.18 8.92
N THR A 99 -6.07 -1.19 8.77
CA THR A 99 -5.64 -0.34 9.90
C THR A 99 -6.74 0.61 10.39
N ILE A 100 -7.83 0.78 9.65
CA ILE A 100 -8.96 1.61 10.09
C ILE A 100 -9.83 0.84 11.09
N THR A 101 -10.12 -0.40 10.76
CA THR A 101 -11.05 -1.23 11.56
C THR A 101 -10.36 -2.04 12.66
N ASN A 102 -9.07 -2.34 12.51
CA ASN A 102 -8.32 -3.08 13.52
C ASN A 102 -7.84 -2.15 14.65
N PRO A 103 -8.23 -2.42 15.92
CA PRO A 103 -7.89 -1.56 17.05
C PRO A 103 -6.39 -1.57 17.42
N GLU A 104 -5.63 -2.56 16.99
CA GLU A 104 -4.19 -2.68 17.27
C GLU A 104 -3.33 -1.78 16.36
N TYR A 105 -3.93 -1.15 15.34
CA TYR A 105 -3.22 -0.32 14.38
C TYR A 105 -3.67 1.14 14.43
N TYR A 106 -2.72 2.03 14.23
CA TYR A 106 -3.01 3.44 13.99
C TYR A 106 -3.36 3.69 12.52
N SER A 107 -4.26 4.64 12.29
CA SER A 107 -4.63 5.07 10.95
C SER A 107 -4.82 6.57 10.88
N ASN A 108 -4.05 7.22 10.02
CA ASN A 108 -4.20 8.66 9.78
C ASN A 108 -5.59 8.97 9.20
N SER A 109 -6.11 8.11 8.34
CA SER A 109 -7.45 8.27 7.77
C SER A 109 -8.54 8.21 8.84
N ALA A 110 -8.44 7.29 9.79
CA ALA A 110 -9.39 7.20 10.90
C ALA A 110 -9.25 8.36 11.89
N SER A 111 -8.01 8.86 12.13
CA SER A 111 -7.76 9.86 13.17
C SER A 111 -8.18 11.28 12.79
N SER A 112 -8.01 11.69 11.53
CA SER A 112 -8.19 13.12 11.22
C SER A 112 -8.52 13.46 9.78
N SER A 113 -8.10 12.69 8.80
CA SER A 113 -7.99 13.23 7.46
C SER A 113 -9.26 13.10 6.62
N TYR A 114 -10.20 12.24 7.02
CA TYR A 114 -11.32 11.89 6.17
C TYR A 114 -12.63 11.71 6.93
N GLY A 115 -12.81 12.51 7.98
CA GLY A 115 -14.09 12.61 8.70
C GLY A 115 -14.37 11.50 9.72
N LEU A 116 -13.47 10.58 9.92
CA LEU A 116 -13.66 9.53 10.92
C LEU A 116 -13.37 10.01 12.33
N ASN A 117 -12.53 11.05 12.50
CA ASN A 117 -12.24 11.75 13.76
C ASN A 117 -12.04 10.86 15.00
N ASP A 118 -11.52 9.68 14.80
CA ASP A 118 -11.24 8.75 15.88
C ASP A 118 -9.85 9.04 16.49
N GLN A 119 -9.86 9.79 17.58
CA GLN A 119 -8.61 10.19 18.29
C GLN A 119 -7.83 8.99 18.84
N SER A 120 -8.46 7.85 19.07
CA SER A 120 -7.79 6.63 19.49
C SER A 120 -6.88 6.05 18.41
N LYS A 121 -7.12 6.43 17.17
CA LYS A 121 -6.32 6.04 15.99
C LYS A 121 -5.15 6.97 15.71
N PHE A 122 -4.91 7.98 16.54
CA PHE A 122 -3.80 8.91 16.36
C PHE A 122 -2.48 8.30 16.83
N GLY A 123 -1.60 8.02 15.88
CA GLY A 123 -0.29 7.42 16.13
C GLY A 123 0.40 7.02 14.84
N ARG A 124 1.37 6.11 14.95
CA ARG A 124 2.14 5.58 13.83
C ARG A 124 2.36 4.08 13.98
N ASN A 125 2.23 3.36 12.89
CA ASN A 125 2.70 2.00 12.77
C ASN A 125 4.15 2.03 12.27
N PHE A 126 4.91 1.00 12.60
CA PHE A 126 6.28 0.86 12.16
C PHE A 126 6.43 -0.44 11.37
N ILE A 127 7.15 -0.38 10.25
CA ILE A 127 7.64 -1.53 9.52
C ILE A 127 9.12 -1.34 9.23
N GLY A 128 9.89 -2.40 9.36
CA GLY A 128 11.31 -2.39 9.07
C GLY A 128 11.71 -3.60 8.24
N ALA A 129 12.79 -3.46 7.49
CA ALA A 129 13.45 -4.57 6.83
C ALA A 129 14.95 -4.49 7.10
N PHE A 130 15.58 -5.64 7.24
CA PHE A 130 17.01 -5.74 7.47
C PHE A 130 17.57 -6.90 6.66
N TYR A 131 18.83 -6.75 6.30
CA TYR A 131 19.59 -7.84 5.68
C TYR A 131 20.07 -8.78 6.79
N GLN A 132 19.83 -10.08 6.61
CA GLN A 132 20.35 -11.10 7.47
C GLN A 132 21.27 -12.01 6.65
N GLU A 133 22.55 -12.01 6.98
CA GLU A 133 23.46 -13.02 6.43
C GLU A 133 23.02 -14.42 6.89
N ASN A 134 23.12 -15.39 5.99
CA ASN A 134 22.83 -16.77 6.31
C ASN A 134 23.70 -17.23 7.48
N VAL A 135 23.16 -17.22 8.68
CA VAL A 135 23.78 -17.83 9.84
C VAL A 135 23.84 -19.33 9.52
N LYS A 136 25.03 -19.85 9.24
CA LYS A 136 25.24 -21.29 9.14
C LYS A 136 24.88 -21.86 10.50
N ILE A 137 23.67 -22.39 10.63
CA ILE A 137 23.30 -23.18 11.81
C ILE A 137 24.23 -24.39 11.78
N LYS A 138 25.24 -24.36 12.63
CA LYS A 138 26.05 -25.57 12.90
C LYS A 138 25.08 -26.60 13.50
N LYS A 139 24.80 -27.65 12.73
CA LYS A 139 24.13 -28.86 13.24
C LYS A 139 25.03 -29.54 14.21
#